data_7dd6c07dee851e1843c3e6df861264db
#
_entry.id   7dd6c07dee851e1843c3e6df861264db
#
_cell.length_a   1.000
_cell.length_b   1.000
_cell.length_c   1.000
_cell.angle_alpha   90.00
_cell.angle_beta   90.00
_cell.angle_gamma   90.00
#
_symmetry.space_group_name_H-M   'P 1'
#
loop_
_entity.id
_entity.type
_entity.pdbx_description
1 polymer ?
#
loop_
_entity_poly.entity_id
_entity_poly.type
_entity_poly.pdbx_seq_one_letter_code
_entity_poly.pdbx_strand_id
1 'polypeptide(L)'
;MNVLFSFKQLRTLLAMLAMMIFSFPDAVADAPSLIIKDLGEGHCLVQINTNQRYLLLPVEEVMPDVRVSMIVNNKEVKAADVRLAVNRVDYFVPLDLSGYTGKNVLLKFKLGSNDPVRGKLSAVCCKEMKLADTFDTGNREKFRPTYHFSPLYGWMNDPNGMVYKDGEYHLFYQYNPYGSKWGNMSWGHAISKDLVNWQHLPVAIAPDALGTIFSGSAVVDTDNTAGFGAGAIIAIYTQNSDRQVQSI
;
A
#
# COMPACT_ATOMS: atom_id res chain seq x y z
N MET A 1 1.45 -35.29 32.59
CA MET A 1 1.18 -35.91 31.26
C MET A 1 1.20 -34.76 30.24
N ASN A 2 2.37 -34.48 29.68
CA ASN A 2 2.58 -33.35 28.75
C ASN A 2 2.21 -33.82 27.34
N VAL A 3 1.15 -33.25 26.77
CA VAL A 3 0.75 -33.48 25.39
C VAL A 3 1.56 -32.53 24.52
N LEU A 4 2.63 -33.05 23.91
CA LEU A 4 3.39 -32.37 22.87
C LEU A 4 2.60 -32.40 21.56
N PHE A 5 1.98 -31.31 21.19
CA PHE A 5 1.40 -31.16 19.86
C PHE A 5 2.52 -31.03 18.81
N SER A 6 2.45 -31.83 17.75
CA SER A 6 3.42 -31.77 16.68
C SER A 6 3.25 -30.47 15.85
N PHE A 7 4.35 -29.96 15.28
CA PHE A 7 4.37 -28.77 14.41
C PHE A 7 3.33 -28.81 13.27
N LYS A 8 2.96 -30.02 12.81
CA LYS A 8 1.92 -30.23 11.79
C LYS A 8 0.51 -29.95 12.34
N GLN A 9 0.25 -30.31 13.59
CA GLN A 9 -1.05 -30.07 14.25
C GLN A 9 -1.23 -28.60 14.60
N LEU A 10 -0.16 -27.88 14.91
CA LEU A 10 -0.20 -26.45 15.16
C LEU A 10 -0.51 -25.67 13.87
N ARG A 11 0.04 -26.08 12.71
CA ARG A 11 -0.30 -25.49 11.41
C ARG A 11 -1.75 -25.76 11.02
N THR A 12 -2.29 -26.91 11.33
CA THR A 12 -3.69 -27.26 11.06
C THR A 12 -4.65 -26.49 11.98
N LEU A 13 -4.27 -26.27 13.24
CA LEU A 13 -5.06 -25.48 14.18
C LEU A 13 -5.06 -23.98 13.82
N LEU A 14 -3.92 -23.45 13.37
CA LEU A 14 -3.82 -22.08 12.82
C LEU A 14 -4.59 -21.92 11.49
N ALA A 15 -4.61 -22.95 10.65
CA ALA A 15 -5.41 -22.96 9.43
C ALA A 15 -6.92 -23.09 9.74
N MET A 16 -7.31 -23.86 10.76
CA MET A 16 -8.71 -23.97 11.19
C MET A 16 -9.20 -22.71 11.92
N LEU A 17 -8.35 -22.01 12.66
CA LEU A 17 -8.69 -20.72 13.25
C LEU A 17 -8.85 -19.63 12.19
N ALA A 18 -8.18 -19.76 11.05
CA ALA A 18 -8.37 -18.90 9.88
C ALA A 18 -9.67 -19.20 9.10
N MET A 19 -10.30 -20.34 9.34
CA MET A 19 -11.55 -20.78 8.73
C MET A 19 -12.79 -20.58 9.61
N MET A 20 -12.71 -19.81 10.67
CA MET A 20 -13.94 -19.27 11.25
C MET A 20 -14.52 -18.27 10.25
N ILE A 21 -15.28 -18.80 9.32
CA ILE A 21 -16.15 -18.07 8.41
C ILE A 21 -17.12 -17.28 9.29
N PHE A 22 -16.82 -16.01 9.49
CA PHE A 22 -17.85 -15.08 9.90
C PHE A 22 -18.78 -14.90 8.71
N SER A 23 -19.89 -15.63 8.68
CA SER A 23 -21.03 -15.30 7.83
C SER A 23 -21.54 -13.95 8.31
N PHE A 24 -21.17 -12.89 7.61
CA PHE A 24 -21.79 -11.59 7.82
C PHE A 24 -23.08 -11.57 7.01
N PRO A 25 -24.20 -11.15 7.59
CA PRO A 25 -25.41 -10.90 6.81
C PRO A 25 -25.11 -9.80 5.78
N ASP A 26 -25.71 -9.91 4.59
CA ASP A 26 -25.66 -8.89 3.54
C ASP A 26 -26.08 -7.53 4.13
N ALA A 27 -25.22 -6.53 3.96
CA ALA A 27 -25.19 -5.33 4.78
C ALA A 27 -26.32 -4.35 4.45
N VAL A 28 -27.06 -4.01 5.44
CA VAL A 28 -27.47 -2.62 5.70
C VAL A 28 -26.19 -1.78 5.81
N ALA A 29 -26.14 -0.60 5.22
CA ALA A 29 -24.96 0.28 5.29
C ALA A 29 -24.69 0.67 6.75
N ASP A 30 -23.93 -0.15 7.43
CA ASP A 30 -23.48 0.08 8.79
C ASP A 30 -22.57 1.33 8.84
N ALA A 31 -22.67 2.07 9.93
CA ALA A 31 -21.78 3.22 10.17
C ALA A 31 -20.29 2.80 9.96
N PRO A 32 -19.45 3.68 9.43
CA PRO A 32 -18.03 3.40 9.24
C PRO A 32 -17.41 2.84 10.52
N SER A 33 -16.77 1.70 10.42
CA SER A 33 -16.18 1.02 11.58
C SER A 33 -14.74 0.61 11.32
N LEU A 34 -13.92 0.83 12.34
CA LEU A 34 -12.53 0.42 12.41
C LEU A 34 -12.35 -0.35 13.72
N ILE A 35 -12.24 -1.68 13.63
CA ILE A 35 -12.14 -2.54 14.79
C ILE A 35 -10.76 -3.22 14.78
N ILE A 36 -9.98 -3.01 15.82
CA ILE A 36 -8.64 -3.60 15.96
C ILE A 36 -8.69 -4.73 16.98
N LYS A 37 -8.21 -5.89 16.58
CA LYS A 37 -8.14 -7.10 17.42
C LYS A 37 -6.70 -7.54 17.59
N ASP A 38 -6.30 -7.74 18.81
CA ASP A 38 -5.06 -8.43 19.16
C ASP A 38 -5.27 -9.95 19.06
N LEU A 39 -4.45 -10.59 18.25
CA LEU A 39 -4.47 -12.06 18.08
C LEU A 39 -3.36 -12.75 18.88
N GLY A 40 -2.62 -11.99 19.70
CA GLY A 40 -1.47 -12.48 20.48
C GLY A 40 -0.16 -12.51 19.67
N GLU A 41 0.97 -12.63 20.39
CA GLU A 41 2.32 -12.71 19.80
C GLU A 41 2.66 -11.59 18.80
N GLY A 42 2.09 -10.41 19.00
CA GLY A 42 2.26 -9.24 18.13
C GLY A 42 1.40 -9.24 16.87
N HIS A 43 0.59 -10.27 16.65
CA HIS A 43 -0.32 -10.32 15.53
C HIS A 43 -1.55 -9.44 15.77
N CYS A 44 -1.83 -8.56 14.81
CA CYS A 44 -2.98 -7.67 14.83
C CYS A 44 -3.86 -7.89 13.59
N LEU A 45 -5.16 -7.78 13.81
CA LEU A 45 -6.17 -7.79 12.76
C LEU A 45 -6.99 -6.51 12.87
N VAL A 46 -7.08 -5.77 11.77
CA VAL A 46 -7.94 -4.60 11.66
C VAL A 46 -9.09 -4.92 10.71
N GLN A 47 -10.32 -4.83 11.21
CA GLN A 47 -11.53 -4.94 10.40
C GLN A 47 -12.00 -3.53 10.03
N ILE A 48 -12.23 -3.33 8.74
CA ILE A 48 -12.64 -2.04 8.18
C ILE A 48 -13.93 -2.25 7.40
N ASN A 49 -14.95 -1.48 7.76
CA ASN A 49 -16.16 -1.31 6.97
C ASN A 49 -16.36 0.19 6.78
N THR A 50 -16.20 0.68 5.55
CA THR A 50 -16.24 2.13 5.30
C THR A 50 -16.52 2.46 3.85
N ASN A 51 -17.09 3.66 3.65
CA ASN A 51 -17.16 4.34 2.35
C ASN A 51 -16.08 5.41 2.21
N GLN A 52 -15.26 5.64 3.25
CA GLN A 52 -14.18 6.61 3.20
C GLN A 52 -13.03 6.10 2.34
N ARG A 53 -12.34 7.02 1.69
CA ARG A 53 -11.34 6.71 0.69
C ARG A 53 -10.06 6.11 1.27
N TYR A 54 -9.64 6.57 2.44
CA TYR A 54 -8.33 6.22 3.00
C TYR A 54 -8.42 5.61 4.39
N LEU A 55 -7.54 4.65 4.66
CA LEU A 55 -7.05 4.40 6.01
C LEU A 55 -5.69 5.08 6.17
N LEU A 56 -5.58 5.98 7.13
CA LEU A 56 -4.32 6.63 7.48
C LEU A 56 -3.56 5.75 8.47
N LEU A 57 -2.39 5.26 8.02
CA LEU A 57 -1.48 4.44 8.82
C LEU A 57 -0.46 5.35 9.49
N PRO A 58 -0.36 5.36 10.83
CA PRO A 58 0.62 6.17 11.55
C PRO A 58 2.00 5.53 11.48
N VAL A 59 2.99 6.32 11.14
CA VAL A 59 4.39 5.92 10.92
C VAL A 59 5.28 6.51 12.00
N GLU A 60 6.21 5.69 12.49
CA GLU A 60 7.35 6.11 13.29
C GLU A 60 8.64 5.73 12.56
N GLU A 61 9.38 6.74 12.09
CA GLU A 61 10.46 6.62 11.11
C GLU A 61 11.62 5.70 11.54
N VAL A 62 11.84 5.57 12.84
CA VAL A 62 12.92 4.74 13.41
C VAL A 62 12.53 3.28 13.60
N MET A 63 11.25 2.92 13.42
CA MET A 63 10.79 1.55 13.57
C MET A 63 11.18 0.69 12.36
N PRO A 64 11.31 -0.63 12.54
CA PRO A 64 11.48 -1.55 11.42
C PRO A 64 10.22 -1.63 10.57
N ASP A 65 10.40 -2.01 9.31
CA ASP A 65 9.30 -2.29 8.41
C ASP A 65 8.46 -3.47 8.92
N VAL A 66 7.17 -3.34 8.79
CA VAL A 66 6.17 -4.35 9.12
C VAL A 66 5.32 -4.61 7.90
N ARG A 67 5.21 -5.87 7.50
CA ARG A 67 4.33 -6.29 6.39
C ARG A 67 2.88 -6.10 6.79
N VAL A 68 2.20 -5.20 6.12
CA VAL A 68 0.75 -4.95 6.23
C VAL A 68 0.08 -5.58 5.03
N SER A 69 -0.68 -6.66 5.26
CA SER A 69 -1.43 -7.35 4.21
C SER A 69 -2.89 -6.94 4.25
N MET A 70 -3.42 -6.48 3.13
CA MET A 70 -4.82 -6.14 2.94
C MET A 70 -5.56 -7.29 2.25
N ILE A 71 -6.61 -7.76 2.89
CA ILE A 71 -7.36 -8.94 2.49
C ILE A 71 -8.81 -8.56 2.23
N VAL A 72 -9.33 -8.95 1.07
CA VAL A 72 -10.75 -8.78 0.68
C VAL A 72 -11.23 -10.10 0.09
N ASN A 73 -12.40 -10.58 0.52
CA ASN A 73 -12.96 -11.86 0.07
C ASN A 73 -11.94 -13.03 0.20
N ASN A 74 -11.23 -13.09 1.32
CA ASN A 74 -10.20 -14.09 1.63
C ASN A 74 -8.98 -14.11 0.67
N LYS A 75 -8.79 -13.08 -0.13
CA LYS A 75 -7.61 -12.91 -0.99
C LYS A 75 -6.80 -11.71 -0.52
N GLU A 76 -5.49 -11.85 -0.43
CA GLU A 76 -4.60 -10.71 -0.31
C GLU A 76 -4.65 -9.91 -1.63
N VAL A 77 -5.11 -8.67 -1.54
CA VAL A 77 -5.30 -7.78 -2.69
C VAL A 77 -4.24 -6.69 -2.76
N LYS A 78 -3.58 -6.42 -1.64
CA LYS A 78 -2.49 -5.46 -1.53
C LYS A 78 -1.63 -5.82 -0.32
N ALA A 79 -0.35 -5.57 -0.41
CA ALA A 79 0.54 -5.62 0.73
C ALA A 79 1.59 -4.51 0.62
N ALA A 80 2.02 -4.00 1.77
CA ALA A 80 3.05 -2.97 1.87
C ALA A 80 3.88 -3.16 3.14
N ASP A 81 5.12 -2.74 3.08
CA ASP A 81 6.01 -2.70 4.22
C ASP A 81 5.97 -1.29 4.81
N VAL A 82 5.51 -1.15 6.05
CA VAL A 82 5.26 0.13 6.71
C VAL A 82 5.91 0.15 8.08
N ARG A 83 6.58 1.24 8.44
CA ARG A 83 7.14 1.45 9.79
C ARG A 83 6.05 1.93 10.73
N LEU A 84 5.16 1.00 11.11
CA LEU A 84 4.03 1.32 11.97
C LEU A 84 4.48 1.89 13.31
N ALA A 85 3.83 2.97 13.74
CA ALA A 85 4.15 3.70 14.97
C ALA A 85 3.92 2.85 16.22
N VAL A 86 4.91 2.76 17.08
CA VAL A 86 4.87 2.05 18.36
C VAL A 86 4.79 3.02 19.52
N ASN A 87 5.65 4.04 19.55
CA ASN A 87 5.77 4.99 20.65
C ASN A 87 5.20 6.37 20.32
N ARG A 88 5.38 6.85 19.08
CA ARG A 88 4.90 8.16 18.63
C ARG A 88 4.56 8.12 17.14
N VAL A 89 3.79 9.09 16.69
CA VAL A 89 3.53 9.30 15.26
C VAL A 89 4.43 10.41 14.74
N ASP A 90 5.27 10.09 13.77
CA ASP A 90 6.06 11.08 13.06
C ASP A 90 5.27 11.68 11.89
N TYR A 91 4.51 10.83 11.16
CA TYR A 91 3.59 11.22 10.08
C TYR A 91 2.59 10.10 9.77
N PHE A 92 1.66 10.37 8.86
CA PHE A 92 0.72 9.37 8.35
C PHE A 92 0.98 9.08 6.88
N VAL A 93 0.65 7.84 6.46
CA VAL A 93 0.61 7.45 5.04
C VAL A 93 -0.77 6.91 4.69
N PRO A 94 -1.31 7.23 3.49
CA PRO A 94 -2.64 6.81 3.10
C PRO A 94 -2.63 5.42 2.46
N LEU A 95 -3.42 4.50 2.97
CA LEU A 95 -3.79 3.27 2.28
C LEU A 95 -5.10 3.54 1.53
N ASP A 96 -5.06 3.55 0.21
CA ASP A 96 -6.24 3.82 -0.63
C ASP A 96 -7.20 2.63 -0.62
N LEU A 97 -8.43 2.88 -0.18
CA LEU A 97 -9.54 1.94 -0.07
C LEU A 97 -10.62 2.17 -1.16
N SER A 98 -10.46 3.14 -2.06
CA SER A 98 -11.50 3.56 -3.01
C SER A 98 -12.05 2.41 -3.89
N GLY A 99 -11.22 1.44 -4.26
CA GLY A 99 -11.64 0.23 -5.00
C GLY A 99 -12.39 -0.81 -4.15
N TYR A 100 -12.54 -0.57 -2.85
CA TYR A 100 -13.07 -1.54 -1.89
C TYR A 100 -14.22 -0.98 -1.04
N THR A 101 -14.78 0.14 -1.44
CA THR A 101 -15.95 0.78 -0.81
C THR A 101 -17.09 -0.22 -0.64
N GLY A 102 -17.68 -0.25 0.55
CA GLY A 102 -18.77 -1.17 0.90
C GLY A 102 -18.37 -2.65 1.02
N LYS A 103 -17.06 -2.96 0.96
CA LYS A 103 -16.55 -4.31 1.18
C LYS A 103 -15.95 -4.44 2.57
N ASN A 104 -16.01 -5.64 3.14
CA ASN A 104 -15.25 -5.96 4.34
C ASN A 104 -13.76 -6.07 3.99
N VAL A 105 -12.96 -5.15 4.51
CA VAL A 105 -11.51 -5.13 4.35
C VAL A 105 -10.87 -5.57 5.65
N LEU A 106 -9.93 -6.50 5.57
CA LEU A 106 -9.11 -6.91 6.71
C LEU A 106 -7.67 -6.50 6.47
N LEU A 107 -7.04 -5.87 7.46
CA LEU A 107 -5.58 -5.74 7.48
C LEU A 107 -5.00 -6.71 8.50
N LYS A 108 -3.92 -7.38 8.11
CA LYS A 108 -3.10 -8.21 9.00
C LYS A 108 -1.69 -7.66 9.03
N PHE A 109 -1.13 -7.56 10.22
CA PHE A 109 0.28 -7.25 10.42
C PHE A 109 0.79 -7.88 11.71
N LYS A 110 2.12 -8.00 11.82
CA LYS A 110 2.79 -8.51 13.03
C LYS A 110 3.80 -7.49 13.50
N LEU A 111 3.54 -6.88 14.65
CA LEU A 111 4.51 -6.07 15.35
C LEU A 111 5.54 -7.02 16.02
N GLY A 112 6.82 -6.62 16.05
CA GLY A 112 7.90 -7.49 16.55
C GLY A 112 7.65 -8.04 17.95
N SER A 113 7.92 -9.33 18.14
CA SER A 113 7.59 -10.08 19.36
C SER A 113 8.51 -9.83 20.54
N ASN A 114 9.70 -9.27 20.34
CA ASN A 114 10.72 -9.14 21.37
C ASN A 114 10.64 -7.86 22.21
N ASP A 115 9.67 -7.00 21.93
CA ASP A 115 9.44 -5.77 22.65
C ASP A 115 8.09 -5.90 23.37
N PRO A 116 8.05 -5.81 24.73
CA PRO A 116 6.80 -5.91 25.47
C PRO A 116 5.78 -4.81 25.13
N VAL A 117 6.19 -3.75 24.46
CA VAL A 117 5.32 -2.70 23.95
C VAL A 117 4.81 -3.04 22.55
N ARG A 118 5.61 -3.76 21.77
CA ARG A 118 5.34 -4.15 20.39
C ARG A 118 4.45 -5.38 20.31
N GLY A 119 3.37 -5.51 20.56
CA GLY A 119 2.55 -6.73 20.50
C GLY A 119 1.27 -6.53 21.27
N LYS A 120 1.06 -5.32 21.75
CA LYS A 120 -0.14 -4.98 22.48
C LYS A 120 -0.94 -3.95 21.69
N LEU A 121 -2.26 -4.00 21.81
CA LEU A 121 -3.15 -2.94 21.37
C LEU A 121 -2.78 -1.54 21.95
N SER A 122 -1.81 -1.51 22.87
CA SER A 122 -1.22 -0.28 23.41
C SER A 122 -0.26 0.43 22.45
N ALA A 123 0.25 -0.23 21.39
CA ALA A 123 1.04 0.44 20.39
C ALA A 123 0.27 1.62 19.76
N VAL A 124 0.98 2.73 19.52
CA VAL A 124 0.36 3.95 19.05
C VAL A 124 -0.37 3.74 17.72
N CYS A 125 0.15 2.89 16.82
CA CYS A 125 -0.53 2.59 15.56
C CYS A 125 -1.94 2.05 15.75
N CYS A 126 -2.18 1.23 16.79
CA CYS A 126 -3.51 0.70 17.07
C CYS A 126 -4.50 1.74 17.61
N LYS A 127 -4.01 2.88 18.10
CA LYS A 127 -4.85 3.96 18.64
C LYS A 127 -5.07 5.08 17.64
N GLU A 128 -4.08 5.31 16.77
CA GLU A 128 -4.02 6.47 15.88
C GLU A 128 -4.40 6.16 14.43
N MET A 129 -4.58 4.88 14.05
CA MET A 129 -5.19 4.56 12.75
C MET A 129 -6.55 5.21 12.63
N LYS A 130 -6.83 5.84 11.51
CA LYS A 130 -8.10 6.53 11.28
C LYS A 130 -8.54 6.50 9.83
N LEU A 131 -9.83 6.45 9.63
CA LEU A 131 -10.46 6.58 8.32
C LEU A 131 -10.56 8.05 7.94
N ALA A 132 -10.41 8.35 6.65
CA ALA A 132 -10.48 9.71 6.12
C ALA A 132 -10.90 9.72 4.65
N ASP A 133 -11.58 10.79 4.22
CA ASP A 133 -11.90 11.02 2.80
C ASP A 133 -10.78 11.77 2.08
N THR A 134 -9.95 12.48 2.84
CA THR A 134 -8.83 13.27 2.32
C THR A 134 -7.55 12.94 3.06
N PHE A 135 -6.43 13.19 2.39
CA PHE A 135 -5.10 13.14 2.97
C PHE A 135 -4.39 14.47 2.72
N ASP A 136 -3.88 15.08 3.78
CA ASP A 136 -3.17 16.36 3.67
C ASP A 136 -1.79 16.13 3.02
N THR A 137 -1.62 16.67 1.83
CA THR A 137 -0.38 16.69 1.06
C THR A 137 0.25 18.08 1.02
N GLY A 138 0.05 18.87 2.06
CA GLY A 138 0.32 20.31 2.09
C GLY A 138 1.76 20.79 1.85
N ASN A 139 2.68 19.87 1.57
CA ASN A 139 4.03 20.17 1.06
C ASN A 139 4.80 21.21 1.88
N ARG A 140 4.83 21.01 3.19
CA ARG A 140 5.40 22.00 4.15
C ARG A 140 6.79 21.62 4.65
N GLU A 141 7.40 20.62 4.04
CA GLU A 141 8.72 20.14 4.45
C GLU A 141 9.79 21.20 4.16
N LYS A 142 10.64 21.44 5.15
CA LYS A 142 11.69 22.48 5.10
C LYS A 142 12.60 22.38 3.89
N PHE A 143 12.89 21.17 3.42
CA PHE A 143 13.83 20.90 2.33
C PHE A 143 13.15 20.50 1.03
N ARG A 144 11.85 20.74 0.90
CA ARG A 144 11.15 20.47 -0.34
C ARG A 144 11.72 21.31 -1.48
N PRO A 145 12.03 20.70 -2.64
CA PRO A 145 12.51 21.45 -3.81
C PRO A 145 11.49 22.50 -4.26
N THR A 146 11.98 23.67 -4.66
CA THR A 146 11.14 24.79 -5.08
C THR A 146 10.64 24.61 -6.53
N TYR A 147 11.48 24.05 -7.41
CA TYR A 147 11.16 23.90 -8.84
C TYR A 147 11.46 22.51 -9.43
N HIS A 148 12.25 21.68 -8.76
CA HIS A 148 12.38 20.29 -9.17
C HIS A 148 11.10 19.51 -8.85
N PHE A 149 10.72 18.61 -9.76
CA PHE A 149 9.64 17.70 -9.50
C PHE A 149 9.91 16.87 -8.23
N SER A 150 8.88 16.71 -7.41
CA SER A 150 8.89 15.80 -6.26
C SER A 150 7.48 15.30 -6.00
N PRO A 151 7.29 14.08 -5.47
CA PRO A 151 5.95 13.56 -5.18
C PRO A 151 5.30 14.39 -4.06
N LEU A 152 3.99 14.30 -3.93
CA LEU A 152 3.25 15.00 -2.88
C LEU A 152 3.64 14.50 -1.48
N TYR A 153 4.00 13.24 -1.36
CA TYR A 153 4.47 12.56 -0.14
C TYR A 153 5.21 11.28 -0.55
N GLY A 154 5.87 10.63 0.42
CA GLY A 154 6.58 9.38 0.18
C GLY A 154 7.98 9.56 -0.41
N TRP A 155 8.53 8.48 -0.93
CA TRP A 155 9.87 8.41 -1.51
C TRP A 155 9.78 8.28 -3.03
N MET A 156 10.66 8.97 -3.76
CA MET A 156 10.86 8.73 -5.19
C MET A 156 12.33 8.58 -5.53
N ASN A 157 12.62 7.86 -6.63
CA ASN A 157 13.92 7.79 -7.27
C ASN A 157 13.78 7.89 -8.79
N ASP A 158 14.05 6.85 -9.57
CA ASP A 158 14.19 6.92 -11.03
C ASP A 158 12.96 7.49 -11.74
N PRO A 159 13.11 8.46 -12.66
CA PRO A 159 12.08 8.75 -13.63
C PRO A 159 11.92 7.57 -14.60
N ASN A 160 10.68 7.24 -14.94
CA ASN A 160 10.32 6.14 -15.80
C ASN A 160 9.37 6.60 -16.90
N GLY A 161 9.32 5.85 -17.99
CA GLY A 161 8.24 5.87 -18.99
C GLY A 161 7.81 7.25 -19.46
N MET A 162 8.76 8.18 -19.67
CA MET A 162 8.45 9.55 -20.08
C MET A 162 7.93 9.54 -21.51
N VAL A 163 6.68 9.97 -21.70
CA VAL A 163 6.03 10.06 -23.02
C VAL A 163 5.26 11.36 -23.17
N TYR A 164 5.10 11.81 -24.41
CA TYR A 164 4.21 12.91 -24.76
C TYR A 164 3.00 12.34 -25.52
N LYS A 165 1.80 12.64 -25.03
CA LYS A 165 0.56 12.16 -25.61
C LYS A 165 -0.55 13.19 -25.42
N ASP A 166 -1.33 13.42 -26.47
CA ASP A 166 -2.53 14.27 -26.45
C ASP A 166 -2.32 15.69 -25.86
N GLY A 167 -1.13 16.26 -26.06
CA GLY A 167 -0.79 17.61 -25.57
C GLY A 167 -0.23 17.63 -24.14
N GLU A 168 0.02 16.47 -23.53
CA GLU A 168 0.53 16.36 -22.18
C GLU A 168 1.80 15.51 -22.11
N TYR A 169 2.74 15.91 -21.27
CA TYR A 169 3.91 15.12 -20.89
C TYR A 169 3.52 14.24 -19.73
N HIS A 170 3.73 12.94 -19.85
CA HIS A 170 3.56 11.97 -18.79
C HIS A 170 4.92 11.66 -18.18
N LEU A 171 5.01 11.74 -16.86
CA LEU A 171 6.14 11.32 -16.06
C LEU A 171 5.68 10.22 -15.12
N PHE A 172 6.25 9.03 -15.29
CA PHE A 172 6.18 8.00 -14.27
C PHE A 172 7.48 8.00 -13.46
N TYR A 173 7.47 7.47 -12.26
CA TYR A 173 8.65 7.45 -11.41
C TYR A 173 8.57 6.32 -10.38
N GLN A 174 9.74 5.80 -9.98
CA GLN A 174 9.84 4.86 -8.88
C GLN A 174 9.33 5.51 -7.60
N TYR A 175 8.39 4.85 -6.93
CA TYR A 175 7.64 5.47 -5.85
C TYR A 175 7.37 4.51 -4.69
N ASN A 176 7.64 4.97 -3.47
CA ASN A 176 7.15 4.35 -2.24
C ASN A 176 6.12 5.27 -1.58
N PRO A 177 4.82 4.98 -1.67
CA PRO A 177 3.78 5.80 -1.03
C PRO A 177 3.64 5.55 0.49
N TYR A 178 4.37 4.59 1.06
CA TYR A 178 4.16 4.15 2.44
C TYR A 178 5.33 4.49 3.38
N GLY A 179 6.26 5.32 2.95
CA GLY A 179 7.38 5.72 3.77
C GLY A 179 8.31 6.70 3.08
N SER A 180 9.32 7.15 3.82
CA SER A 180 10.33 8.14 3.41
C SER A 180 11.63 7.51 2.91
N LYS A 181 11.65 6.19 2.69
CA LYS A 181 12.83 5.45 2.24
C LYS A 181 12.48 4.55 1.06
N TRP A 182 13.52 4.05 0.40
CA TRP A 182 13.36 3.05 -0.65
C TRP A 182 12.59 1.82 -0.13
N GLY A 183 11.64 1.33 -0.89
CA GLY A 183 10.79 0.18 -0.57
C GLY A 183 9.47 0.24 -1.35
N ASN A 184 8.64 -0.79 -1.31
CA ASN A 184 7.30 -0.84 -1.92
C ASN A 184 7.25 -0.31 -3.37
N MET A 185 8.31 -0.55 -4.15
CA MET A 185 8.47 0.09 -5.46
C MET A 185 7.25 -0.09 -6.34
N SER A 186 6.70 1.04 -6.74
CA SER A 186 5.55 1.23 -7.61
C SER A 186 5.91 2.25 -8.68
N TRP A 187 5.09 2.46 -9.70
CA TRP A 187 5.20 3.63 -10.55
C TRP A 187 4.18 4.69 -10.10
N GLY A 188 4.71 5.81 -9.56
CA GLY A 188 3.95 7.04 -9.43
C GLY A 188 3.69 7.65 -10.80
N HIS A 189 2.75 8.60 -10.91
CA HIS A 189 2.37 9.22 -12.17
C HIS A 189 2.08 10.71 -11.98
N ALA A 190 2.57 11.51 -12.90
CA ALA A 190 2.22 12.92 -13.01
C ALA A 190 2.13 13.34 -14.49
N ILE A 191 1.32 14.37 -14.77
CA ILE A 191 1.18 14.95 -16.09
C ILE A 191 1.48 16.44 -16.06
N SER A 192 1.99 16.98 -17.18
CA SER A 192 2.28 18.40 -17.35
C SER A 192 2.08 18.83 -18.78
N LYS A 193 1.68 20.09 -18.98
CA LYS A 193 1.62 20.73 -20.32
C LYS A 193 2.89 21.52 -20.66
N ASP A 194 3.70 21.84 -19.67
CA ASP A 194 4.82 22.76 -19.80
C ASP A 194 6.13 22.26 -19.16
N LEU A 195 6.15 21.04 -18.57
CA LEU A 195 7.26 20.44 -17.85
C LEU A 195 7.67 21.18 -16.56
N VAL A 196 6.93 22.18 -16.16
CA VAL A 196 7.14 22.99 -14.95
C VAL A 196 6.04 22.77 -13.94
N ASN A 197 4.80 22.84 -14.38
CA ASN A 197 3.62 22.66 -13.55
C ASN A 197 3.10 21.24 -13.72
N TRP A 198 3.10 20.46 -12.63
CA TRP A 198 2.74 19.05 -12.64
C TRP A 198 1.46 18.79 -11.87
N GLN A 199 0.55 18.04 -12.48
CA GLN A 199 -0.61 17.46 -11.84
C GLN A 199 -0.28 16.02 -11.44
N HIS A 200 -0.34 15.72 -10.14
CA HIS A 200 -0.14 14.36 -9.65
C HIS A 200 -1.39 13.52 -9.86
N LEU A 201 -1.18 12.30 -10.32
CA LEU A 201 -2.21 11.29 -10.54
C LEU A 201 -2.03 10.12 -9.55
N PRO A 202 -3.01 9.22 -9.42
CA PRO A 202 -2.85 8.00 -8.66
C PRO A 202 -1.67 7.15 -9.13
N VAL A 203 -1.19 6.25 -8.27
CA VAL A 203 -0.19 5.23 -8.63
C VAL A 203 -0.63 4.51 -9.90
N ALA A 204 0.22 4.52 -10.93
CA ALA A 204 -0.09 3.91 -12.22
C ALA A 204 0.07 2.39 -12.20
N ILE A 205 1.18 1.91 -11.61
CA ILE A 205 1.47 0.47 -11.52
C ILE A 205 1.88 0.17 -10.07
N ALA A 206 1.10 -0.64 -9.40
CA ALA A 206 1.35 -1.09 -8.03
C ALA A 206 1.89 -2.52 -8.00
N PRO A 207 2.62 -2.91 -6.95
CA PRO A 207 3.04 -4.29 -6.74
C PRO A 207 1.87 -5.28 -6.78
N ASP A 208 2.14 -6.45 -7.35
CA ASP A 208 1.20 -7.56 -7.42
C ASP A 208 1.88 -8.89 -7.03
N ALA A 209 1.28 -10.02 -7.41
CA ALA A 209 1.80 -11.35 -7.10
C ALA A 209 3.17 -11.66 -7.76
N LEU A 210 3.56 -10.92 -8.80
CA LEU A 210 4.86 -11.06 -9.48
C LEU A 210 5.96 -10.23 -8.83
N GLY A 211 5.62 -9.35 -7.90
CA GLY A 211 6.57 -8.57 -7.12
C GLY A 211 6.41 -7.06 -7.19
N THR A 212 7.45 -6.36 -6.74
CA THR A 212 7.55 -4.90 -6.79
C THR A 212 7.90 -4.42 -8.20
N ILE A 213 7.53 -3.18 -8.51
CA ILE A 213 7.64 -2.61 -9.86
C ILE A 213 8.93 -1.80 -9.95
N PHE A 214 9.91 -2.34 -10.66
CA PHE A 214 11.18 -1.67 -10.91
C PHE A 214 11.12 -0.81 -12.15
N SER A 215 12.22 -0.12 -12.43
CA SER A 215 12.32 0.85 -13.52
C SER A 215 12.06 0.23 -14.88
N GLY A 216 11.64 1.06 -15.79
CA GLY A 216 11.33 0.69 -17.16
C GLY A 216 11.05 1.90 -18.03
N SER A 217 10.47 1.64 -19.17
CA SER A 217 10.22 2.61 -20.22
C SER A 217 8.75 2.55 -20.68
N ALA A 218 8.31 3.56 -21.41
CA ALA A 218 7.01 3.54 -22.03
C ALA A 218 7.06 4.13 -23.45
N VAL A 219 6.07 3.76 -24.26
CA VAL A 219 5.89 4.27 -25.62
C VAL A 219 4.39 4.45 -25.90
N VAL A 220 4.05 5.41 -26.74
CA VAL A 220 2.68 5.54 -27.26
C VAL A 220 2.54 4.63 -28.49
N ASP A 221 1.66 3.64 -28.43
CA ASP A 221 1.36 2.71 -29.51
C ASP A 221 0.30 3.32 -30.44
N THR A 222 0.74 4.17 -31.36
CA THR A 222 -0.17 4.88 -32.28
C THR A 222 -0.92 3.95 -33.22
N ASP A 223 -0.29 2.84 -33.63
CA ASP A 223 -0.79 1.93 -34.64
C ASP A 223 -1.46 0.66 -34.07
N ASN A 224 -1.59 0.59 -32.73
CA ASN A 224 -2.13 -0.58 -32.03
C ASN A 224 -1.35 -1.87 -32.32
N THR A 225 -0.05 -1.78 -32.43
CA THR A 225 0.82 -2.94 -32.71
C THR A 225 0.88 -3.93 -31.53
N ALA A 226 0.73 -3.43 -30.32
CA ALA A 226 0.66 -4.26 -29.10
C ALA A 226 -0.75 -4.81 -28.82
N GLY A 227 -1.78 -4.36 -29.51
CA GLY A 227 -3.15 -4.87 -29.39
C GLY A 227 -3.95 -4.33 -28.20
N PHE A 228 -3.46 -3.31 -27.47
CA PHE A 228 -4.16 -2.70 -26.32
C PHE A 228 -5.02 -1.50 -26.68
N GLY A 229 -5.08 -1.13 -27.94
CA GLY A 229 -5.81 0.02 -28.46
C GLY A 229 -4.89 1.09 -29.05
N ALA A 230 -5.31 1.72 -30.16
CA ALA A 230 -4.55 2.78 -30.79
C ALA A 230 -4.35 3.95 -29.83
N GLY A 231 -3.12 4.44 -29.71
CA GLY A 231 -2.74 5.50 -28.77
C GLY A 231 -2.61 5.05 -27.32
N ALA A 232 -2.64 3.74 -27.01
CA ALA A 232 -2.35 3.25 -25.66
C ALA A 232 -0.91 3.60 -25.26
N ILE A 233 -0.69 3.93 -24.00
CA ILE A 233 0.66 4.03 -23.43
C ILE A 233 1.04 2.62 -22.98
N ILE A 234 2.05 2.05 -23.61
CA ILE A 234 2.57 0.73 -23.32
C ILE A 234 3.79 0.90 -22.41
N ALA A 235 3.68 0.41 -21.17
CA ALA A 235 4.79 0.38 -20.23
C ALA A 235 5.49 -0.98 -20.30
N ILE A 236 6.83 -0.97 -20.38
CA ILE A 236 7.66 -2.16 -20.30
C ILE A 236 8.57 -1.97 -19.09
N TYR A 237 8.46 -2.86 -18.12
CA TYR A 237 9.12 -2.71 -16.83
C TYR A 237 9.56 -4.04 -16.24
N THR A 238 10.41 -3.98 -15.22
CA THR A 238 10.85 -5.17 -14.48
C THR A 238 10.00 -5.35 -13.23
N GLN A 239 9.41 -6.53 -13.05
CA GLN A 239 8.88 -6.96 -11.76
C GLN A 239 9.92 -7.75 -10.99
N ASN A 240 10.07 -7.45 -9.69
CA ASN A 240 11.10 -8.01 -8.83
C ASN A 240 10.50 -8.74 -7.64
N SER A 241 10.77 -10.04 -7.58
CA SER A 241 10.46 -10.92 -6.44
C SER A 241 11.66 -11.87 -6.23
N ASP A 242 11.44 -13.17 -6.11
CA ASP A 242 12.51 -14.18 -6.07
C ASP A 242 13.33 -14.21 -7.37
N ARG A 243 12.73 -13.76 -8.44
CA ARG A 243 13.40 -13.53 -9.73
C ARG A 243 12.88 -12.23 -10.36
N GLN A 244 13.69 -11.66 -11.25
CA GLN A 244 13.27 -10.54 -12.08
C GLN A 244 12.64 -11.04 -13.38
N VAL A 245 11.51 -10.45 -13.76
CA VAL A 245 10.80 -10.73 -15.01
C VAL A 245 10.45 -9.42 -15.70
N GLN A 246 10.43 -9.43 -17.04
CA GLN A 246 9.94 -8.31 -17.81
C GLN A 246 8.43 -8.42 -17.95
N SER A 247 7.74 -7.31 -17.75
CA SER A 247 6.28 -7.19 -17.83
C SER A 247 5.87 -6.03 -18.72
N ILE A 248 4.68 -6.12 -19.24
CA ILE A 248 4.09 -5.13 -20.11
C ILE A 248 2.67 -4.79 -19.61
#